data_deb18b1ceeb087752427a89c388f6b7c
#
_entry.id   deb18b1ceeb087752427a89c388f6b7c
#
_cell.length_a   1.000
_cell.length_b   1.000
_cell.length_c   1.000
_cell.angle_alpha   90.00
_cell.angle_beta   90.00
_cell.angle_gamma   90.00
#
_symmetry.space_group_name_H-M   'P 1'
#
loop_
_entity.id
_entity.type
_entity.pdbx_description
1 polymer ?
#
loop_
_entity_poly.entity_id
_entity_poly.type
_entity_poly.pdbx_seq_one_letter_code
_entity_poly.pdbx_strand_id
1 'polypeptide(L)'
;MNSFIEHDVSLEKCPALVLNADYRPLSYYPLSLWSWQDSIKSVFLDRVSIVSYYDRQIRSPSFSMKLPSVIALKSYIRPKSNPNFTRFNVFLRDKFSCQYCGSKDELTFDHLLPRSKGGKTNWDNVVTACSSCNVKKGGRLIKNSGMTLNQWPFQPTTEDLHKNGKNFPPNFLHKSWMDYLYWDCLLYTSPSPRDRTRSRMPSSA
;
A
#
# COMPACT_ATOMS: atom_id res chain seq x y z
N MET A 1 -14.29 -25.78 0.09
CA MET A 1 -15.55 -25.13 -0.28
C MET A 1 -15.72 -23.91 0.62
N ASN A 2 -15.19 -22.74 0.20
CA ASN A 2 -15.43 -21.49 0.92
C ASN A 2 -16.56 -20.77 0.21
N SER A 3 -17.72 -20.78 0.84
CA SER A 3 -18.89 -20.01 0.43
C SER A 3 -18.56 -18.52 0.58
N PHE A 4 -18.34 -17.82 -0.52
CA PHE A 4 -18.37 -16.37 -0.56
C PHE A 4 -19.81 -15.94 -0.30
N ILE A 5 -20.07 -15.48 0.92
CA ILE A 5 -21.33 -14.91 1.31
C ILE A 5 -21.42 -13.55 0.58
N GLU A 6 -22.24 -13.49 -0.46
CA GLU A 6 -22.73 -12.24 -1.05
C GLU A 6 -23.69 -11.58 -0.06
N HIS A 7 -23.16 -11.00 1.01
CA HIS A 7 -23.92 -10.10 1.84
C HIS A 7 -24.05 -8.74 1.14
N ASP A 8 -25.22 -8.18 1.24
CA ASP A 8 -25.59 -6.82 0.80
C ASP A 8 -24.66 -5.77 1.44
N VAL A 9 -23.47 -5.63 0.85
CA VAL A 9 -22.43 -4.71 1.31
C VAL A 9 -22.92 -3.31 0.97
N SER A 10 -23.15 -2.44 1.95
CA SER A 10 -23.57 -1.05 1.72
C SER A 10 -22.68 -0.37 0.67
N LEU A 11 -23.22 0.56 -0.13
CA LEU A 11 -22.47 1.30 -1.16
C LEU A 11 -21.22 1.98 -0.61
N GLU A 12 -21.23 2.38 0.66
CA GLU A 12 -20.09 2.97 1.37
C GLU A 12 -18.87 2.03 1.44
N LYS A 13 -19.08 0.72 1.35
CA LYS A 13 -18.03 -0.30 1.34
C LYS A 13 -17.54 -0.67 -0.07
N CYS A 14 -17.92 0.10 -1.09
CA CYS A 14 -17.52 -0.11 -2.49
C CYS A 14 -16.63 1.05 -2.99
N PRO A 15 -15.43 1.28 -2.44
CA PRO A 15 -14.53 2.30 -2.95
C PRO A 15 -13.94 1.87 -4.30
N ALA A 16 -13.58 2.84 -5.15
CA ALA A 16 -12.88 2.57 -6.40
C ALA A 16 -11.37 2.69 -6.22
N LEU A 17 -10.63 1.73 -6.77
CA LEU A 17 -9.18 1.81 -6.89
C LEU A 17 -8.84 2.87 -7.95
N VAL A 18 -7.96 3.81 -7.56
CA VAL A 18 -7.50 4.89 -8.44
C VAL A 18 -6.14 4.56 -9.01
N LEU A 19 -6.09 4.46 -10.32
CA LEU A 19 -4.88 4.29 -11.08
C LEU A 19 -4.42 5.64 -11.64
N ASN A 20 -3.12 5.79 -11.81
CA ASN A 20 -2.53 6.87 -12.59
C ASN A 20 -2.77 6.62 -14.09
N ALA A 21 -2.41 7.56 -14.96
CA ALA A 21 -2.56 7.43 -16.41
C ALA A 21 -1.70 6.30 -17.02
N ASP A 22 -0.72 5.78 -16.28
CA ASP A 22 0.09 4.60 -16.67
C ASP A 22 -0.51 3.27 -16.16
N TYR A 23 -1.75 3.29 -15.66
CA TYR A 23 -2.47 2.15 -15.10
C TYR A 23 -1.83 1.52 -13.86
N ARG A 24 -0.90 2.21 -13.19
CA ARG A 24 -0.38 1.83 -11.89
C ARG A 24 -1.16 2.51 -10.78
N PRO A 25 -1.37 1.87 -9.61
CA PRO A 25 -1.99 2.52 -8.47
C PRO A 25 -1.31 3.85 -8.16
N LEU A 26 -2.09 4.90 -7.94
CA LEU A 26 -1.59 6.23 -7.60
C LEU A 26 -0.81 6.20 -6.27
N SER A 27 -1.22 5.34 -5.36
CA SER A 27 -0.49 4.98 -4.15
C SER A 27 -0.79 3.53 -3.80
N TYR A 28 0.23 2.78 -3.38
CA TYR A 28 0.05 1.42 -2.88
C TYR A 28 -0.18 1.40 -1.37
N TYR A 29 0.37 2.38 -0.63
CA TYR A 29 0.31 2.39 0.82
C TYR A 29 0.21 3.82 1.38
N PRO A 30 -0.94 4.20 1.95
CA PRO A 30 -2.21 3.48 1.84
C PRO A 30 -2.66 3.38 0.38
N LEU A 31 -3.42 2.33 0.07
CA LEU A 31 -3.95 2.16 -1.28
C LEU A 31 -4.83 3.37 -1.67
N SER A 32 -4.64 3.86 -2.89
CA SER A 32 -5.41 5.01 -3.41
C SER A 32 -6.84 4.59 -3.71
N LEU A 33 -7.71 4.76 -2.75
CA LEU A 33 -9.14 4.45 -2.86
C LEU A 33 -9.94 5.75 -2.78
N TRP A 34 -10.86 5.91 -3.72
CA TRP A 34 -11.86 6.98 -3.67
C TRP A 34 -13.22 6.42 -3.30
N SER A 35 -14.04 7.25 -2.64
CA SER A 35 -15.43 6.92 -2.40
C SER A 35 -16.16 6.70 -3.73
N TRP A 36 -17.24 5.95 -3.70
CA TRP A 36 -18.04 5.73 -4.89
C TRP A 36 -18.61 7.06 -5.43
N GLN A 37 -18.97 8.02 -4.55
CA GLN A 37 -19.47 9.34 -4.93
C GLN A 37 -18.40 10.15 -5.66
N ASP A 38 -17.16 10.19 -5.12
CA ASP A 38 -16.05 10.92 -5.74
C ASP A 38 -15.66 10.32 -7.09
N SER A 39 -15.71 8.99 -7.19
CA SER A 39 -15.44 8.26 -8.42
C SER A 39 -16.43 8.63 -9.52
N ILE A 40 -17.72 8.60 -9.21
CA ILE A 40 -18.78 8.97 -10.16
C ILE A 40 -18.69 10.44 -10.54
N LYS A 41 -18.53 11.33 -9.56
CA LYS A 41 -18.32 12.76 -9.84
C LYS A 41 -17.14 13.00 -10.79
N SER A 42 -16.05 12.27 -10.62
CA SER A 42 -14.87 12.39 -11.47
C SER A 42 -15.08 11.84 -12.89
N VAL A 43 -15.91 10.81 -13.03
CA VAL A 43 -16.35 10.30 -14.34
C VAL A 43 -17.15 11.36 -15.08
N PHE A 44 -18.16 11.98 -14.43
CA PHE A 44 -18.96 13.04 -15.03
C PHE A 44 -18.17 14.30 -15.40
N LEU A 45 -17.12 14.60 -14.61
CA LEU A 45 -16.21 15.72 -14.88
C LEU A 45 -15.15 15.37 -15.92
N ASP A 46 -15.22 14.20 -16.55
CA ASP A 46 -14.30 13.72 -17.58
C ASP A 46 -12.82 13.69 -17.12
N ARG A 47 -12.56 13.55 -15.82
CA ARG A 47 -11.22 13.52 -15.23
C ARG A 47 -10.59 12.13 -15.19
N VAL A 48 -11.43 11.10 -15.23
CA VAL A 48 -11.03 9.70 -15.15
C VAL A 48 -11.71 8.86 -16.21
N SER A 49 -11.09 7.75 -16.56
CA SER A 49 -11.67 6.68 -17.38
C SER A 49 -12.03 5.50 -16.47
N ILE A 50 -13.16 4.84 -16.72
CA ILE A 50 -13.54 3.65 -15.97
C ILE A 50 -12.82 2.46 -16.61
N VAL A 51 -12.14 1.68 -15.78
CA VAL A 51 -11.37 0.50 -16.20
C VAL A 51 -12.11 -0.78 -15.85
N SER A 52 -12.75 -0.83 -14.68
CA SER A 52 -13.54 -1.98 -14.23
C SER A 52 -14.73 -1.55 -13.39
N TYR A 53 -15.71 -2.43 -13.27
CA TYR A 53 -16.96 -2.18 -12.55
C TYR A 53 -17.19 -3.22 -11.45
N TYR A 54 -17.90 -2.82 -10.41
CA TYR A 54 -18.59 -3.75 -9.53
C TYR A 54 -19.80 -4.33 -10.24
N ASP A 55 -20.25 -5.49 -9.83
CA ASP A 55 -21.54 -6.04 -10.27
C ASP A 55 -22.71 -5.41 -9.50
N ARG A 56 -22.74 -4.09 -9.51
CA ARG A 56 -23.74 -3.26 -8.83
C ARG A 56 -24.04 -2.04 -9.66
N GLN A 57 -25.29 -1.59 -9.53
CA GLN A 57 -25.78 -0.38 -10.21
C GLN A 57 -26.23 0.65 -9.19
N ILE A 58 -25.98 1.90 -9.53
CA ILE A 58 -26.62 3.04 -8.87
C ILE A 58 -27.69 3.59 -9.79
N ARG A 59 -28.78 4.05 -9.19
CA ARG A 59 -29.93 4.62 -9.90
C ARG A 59 -30.30 5.96 -9.30
N SER A 60 -30.64 6.89 -10.16
CA SER A 60 -31.24 8.18 -9.89
C SER A 60 -32.51 8.27 -10.74
N PRO A 61 -33.44 9.18 -10.49
CA PRO A 61 -34.67 9.28 -11.30
C PRO A 61 -34.45 9.39 -12.81
N SER A 62 -33.33 10.00 -13.24
CA SER A 62 -32.99 10.22 -14.65
C SER A 62 -31.75 9.48 -15.12
N PHE A 63 -31.12 8.64 -14.26
CA PHE A 63 -29.83 8.07 -14.57
C PHE A 63 -29.58 6.72 -13.89
N SER A 64 -28.98 5.78 -14.61
CA SER A 64 -28.53 4.50 -14.07
C SER A 64 -27.16 4.16 -14.63
N MET A 65 -26.20 3.76 -13.77
CA MET A 65 -24.88 3.28 -14.21
C MET A 65 -24.36 2.17 -13.30
N LYS A 66 -23.46 1.33 -13.84
CA LYS A 66 -22.69 0.40 -13.04
C LYS A 66 -21.68 1.16 -12.17
N LEU A 67 -21.48 0.69 -10.95
CA LEU A 67 -20.55 1.31 -10.00
C LEU A 67 -19.09 1.03 -10.42
N PRO A 68 -18.25 2.04 -10.61
CA PRO A 68 -16.83 1.85 -10.93
C PRO A 68 -16.09 1.16 -9.77
N SER A 69 -15.33 0.11 -10.06
CA SER A 69 -14.43 -0.55 -9.09
C SER A 69 -12.97 -0.16 -9.29
N VAL A 70 -12.60 0.17 -10.55
CA VAL A 70 -11.28 0.68 -10.91
C VAL A 70 -11.44 1.84 -11.87
N ILE A 71 -10.75 2.93 -11.58
CA ILE A 71 -10.71 4.13 -12.43
C ILE A 71 -9.26 4.54 -12.69
N ALA A 72 -8.97 5.08 -13.86
CA ALA A 72 -7.66 5.60 -14.22
C ALA A 72 -7.74 7.10 -14.49
N LEU A 73 -6.79 7.86 -13.97
CA LEU A 73 -6.65 9.28 -14.25
C LEU A 73 -6.35 9.50 -15.75
N LYS A 74 -6.96 10.49 -16.36
CA LYS A 74 -6.64 10.89 -17.75
C LYS A 74 -5.32 11.64 -17.86
N SER A 75 -4.91 12.33 -16.80
CA SER A 75 -3.66 13.08 -16.72
C SER A 75 -2.68 12.37 -15.80
N TYR A 76 -1.43 12.21 -16.24
CA TYR A 76 -0.39 11.59 -15.45
C TYR A 76 0.02 12.48 -14.27
N ILE A 77 -0.02 11.92 -13.07
CA ILE A 77 0.50 12.55 -11.85
C ILE A 77 1.85 11.93 -11.52
N ARG A 78 2.90 12.76 -11.49
CA ARG A 78 4.22 12.28 -11.09
C ARG A 78 4.22 11.90 -9.59
N PRO A 79 4.51 10.63 -9.23
CA PRO A 79 4.63 10.24 -7.85
C PRO A 79 5.71 11.05 -7.13
N LYS A 80 5.45 11.43 -5.88
CA LYS A 80 6.47 12.08 -5.06
C LYS A 80 7.56 11.07 -4.72
N SER A 81 8.82 11.43 -4.95
CA SER A 81 9.98 10.58 -4.59
C SER A 81 10.13 10.43 -3.07
N ASN A 82 9.81 11.48 -2.32
CA ASN A 82 9.92 11.51 -0.87
C ASN A 82 8.53 11.37 -0.22
N PRO A 83 8.28 10.30 0.53
CA PRO A 83 7.01 10.12 1.22
C PRO A 83 6.87 11.10 2.39
N ASN A 84 5.63 11.50 2.68
CA ASN A 84 5.34 12.32 3.84
C ASN A 84 5.66 11.55 5.13
N PHE A 85 6.15 12.26 6.16
CA PHE A 85 6.30 11.69 7.49
C PHE A 85 4.93 11.47 8.12
N THR A 86 4.48 10.23 8.17
CA THR A 86 3.23 9.81 8.80
C THR A 86 3.47 8.59 9.68
N ARG A 87 2.56 8.36 10.65
CA ARG A 87 2.63 7.17 11.51
C ARG A 87 2.66 5.87 10.68
N PHE A 88 1.79 5.79 9.70
CA PHE A 88 1.70 4.64 8.83
C PHE A 88 3.01 4.41 8.06
N ASN A 89 3.60 5.45 7.46
CA ASN A 89 4.82 5.34 6.68
C ASN A 89 6.04 4.97 7.54
N VAL A 90 6.10 5.43 8.79
CA VAL A 90 7.16 5.00 9.74
C VAL A 90 6.99 3.51 10.07
N PHE A 91 5.76 3.07 10.38
CA PHE A 91 5.52 1.65 10.63
C PHE A 91 5.83 0.78 9.41
N LEU A 92 5.48 1.26 8.21
CA LEU A 92 5.77 0.57 6.96
C LEU A 92 7.28 0.50 6.68
N ARG A 93 8.04 1.58 6.92
CA ARG A 93 9.51 1.58 6.86
C ARG A 93 10.09 0.50 7.75
N ASP A 94 9.59 0.41 8.98
CA ASP A 94 10.06 -0.51 10.02
C ASP A 94 9.37 -1.88 9.95
N LYS A 95 8.66 -2.17 8.83
CA LYS A 95 7.99 -3.46 8.55
C LYS A 95 7.00 -3.87 9.64
N PHE A 96 6.28 -2.88 10.21
CA PHE A 96 5.34 -3.09 11.32
C PHE A 96 5.94 -3.92 12.46
N SER A 97 7.18 -3.65 12.84
CA SER A 97 7.87 -4.35 13.93
C SER A 97 8.62 -3.37 14.83
N CYS A 98 8.67 -3.70 16.11
CA CYS A 98 9.45 -2.97 17.10
C CYS A 98 10.94 -3.03 16.74
N GLN A 99 11.59 -1.88 16.63
CA GLN A 99 13.02 -1.82 16.26
C GLN A 99 13.96 -2.22 17.40
N TYR A 100 13.43 -2.50 18.59
CA TYR A 100 14.20 -2.98 19.74
C TYR A 100 14.13 -4.49 19.93
N CYS A 101 12.92 -5.08 19.87
CA CYS A 101 12.71 -6.50 20.17
C CYS A 101 12.06 -7.30 19.02
N GLY A 102 11.63 -6.65 17.94
CA GLY A 102 10.98 -7.31 16.81
C GLY A 102 9.48 -7.61 16.99
N SER A 103 8.87 -7.36 18.18
CA SER A 103 7.44 -7.57 18.38
C SER A 103 6.60 -6.75 17.41
N LYS A 104 5.43 -7.28 17.04
CA LYS A 104 4.45 -6.63 16.17
C LYS A 104 3.24 -6.08 16.93
N ASP A 105 3.21 -6.27 18.25
CA ASP A 105 2.08 -5.92 19.09
C ASP A 105 2.22 -4.52 19.66
N GLU A 106 1.10 -3.83 19.85
CA GLU A 106 1.00 -2.52 20.49
C GLU A 106 2.04 -1.49 20.02
N LEU A 107 2.19 -1.36 18.71
CA LEU A 107 3.20 -0.49 18.11
C LEU A 107 2.91 1.00 18.34
N THR A 108 3.94 1.70 18.77
CA THR A 108 3.96 3.14 19.07
C THR A 108 5.16 3.82 18.41
N PHE A 109 5.22 5.16 18.50
CA PHE A 109 6.40 5.93 18.14
C PHE A 109 7.33 6.08 19.33
N ASP A 110 8.62 5.89 19.10
CA ASP A 110 9.65 6.27 20.05
C ASP A 110 10.66 7.23 19.40
N HIS A 111 11.02 8.29 20.15
CA HIS A 111 12.04 9.25 19.75
C HIS A 111 13.40 8.82 20.29
N LEU A 112 14.39 8.57 19.44
CA LEU A 112 15.75 8.20 19.84
C LEU A 112 16.39 9.26 20.71
N LEU A 113 16.36 10.52 20.26
CA LEU A 113 16.59 11.70 21.07
C LEU A 113 15.24 12.17 21.60
N PRO A 114 14.99 12.09 22.92
CA PRO A 114 13.71 12.47 23.52
C PRO A 114 13.33 13.92 23.23
N ARG A 115 12.04 14.19 23.05
CA ARG A 115 11.53 15.55 22.82
C ARG A 115 11.93 16.51 23.94
N SER A 116 11.95 16.06 25.19
CA SER A 116 12.40 16.82 26.35
C SER A 116 13.86 17.24 26.29
N LYS A 117 14.64 16.61 25.42
CA LYS A 117 16.07 16.91 25.16
C LYS A 117 16.29 17.54 23.80
N GLY A 118 15.25 18.12 23.18
CA GLY A 118 15.33 18.80 21.90
C GLY A 118 15.16 17.90 20.67
N GLY A 119 14.76 16.65 20.85
CA GLY A 119 14.53 15.71 19.74
C GLY A 119 13.36 16.16 18.87
N LYS A 120 13.56 16.17 17.55
CA LYS A 120 12.55 16.50 16.53
C LYS A 120 11.78 15.24 16.11
N THR A 121 10.53 15.43 15.71
CA THR A 121 9.70 14.37 15.14
C THR A 121 9.94 14.33 13.61
N ASN A 122 10.92 13.56 13.19
CA ASN A 122 11.34 13.41 11.79
C ASN A 122 11.81 11.98 11.51
N TRP A 123 12.15 11.71 10.27
CA TRP A 123 12.58 10.40 9.79
C TRP A 123 13.82 9.86 10.52
N ASP A 124 14.75 10.72 10.90
CA ASP A 124 16.06 10.35 11.46
C ASP A 124 16.01 10.13 12.98
N ASN A 125 14.92 10.53 13.62
CA ASN A 125 14.81 10.48 15.08
C ASN A 125 13.66 9.61 15.60
N VAL A 126 12.77 9.12 14.74
CA VAL A 126 11.59 8.33 15.15
C VAL A 126 11.70 6.92 14.63
N VAL A 127 11.45 5.94 15.53
CA VAL A 127 11.37 4.51 15.21
C VAL A 127 10.06 3.91 15.71
N THR A 128 9.69 2.78 15.13
CA THR A 128 8.61 1.94 15.64
C THR A 128 9.08 1.18 16.88
N ALA A 129 8.33 1.25 17.95
CA ALA A 129 8.57 0.52 19.19
C ALA A 129 7.28 -0.09 19.74
N CYS A 130 7.32 -1.26 20.33
CA CYS A 130 6.19 -1.76 21.12
C CYS A 130 6.04 -0.95 22.42
N SER A 131 4.86 -0.95 23.00
CA SER A 131 4.56 -0.19 24.21
C SER A 131 5.53 -0.51 25.35
N SER A 132 5.84 -1.78 25.57
CA SER A 132 6.77 -2.25 26.61
C SER A 132 8.21 -1.74 26.42
N CYS A 133 8.75 -1.79 25.19
CA CYS A 133 10.09 -1.27 24.90
C CYS A 133 10.13 0.26 25.02
N ASN A 134 9.08 0.95 24.59
CA ASN A 134 8.99 2.39 24.68
C ASN A 134 8.99 2.86 26.16
N VAL A 135 8.19 2.22 27.01
CA VAL A 135 8.17 2.47 28.45
C VAL A 135 9.53 2.14 29.09
N LYS A 136 10.13 0.97 28.73
CA LYS A 136 11.46 0.56 29.24
C LYS A 136 12.54 1.58 28.88
N LYS A 137 12.53 2.14 27.67
CA LYS A 137 13.47 3.19 27.27
C LYS A 137 13.20 4.49 28.01
N GLY A 138 11.95 4.88 28.15
CA GLY A 138 11.53 6.13 28.79
C GLY A 138 12.19 7.34 28.11
N GLY A 139 12.41 8.44 28.83
CA GLY A 139 13.09 9.63 28.35
C GLY A 139 14.62 9.52 28.28
N ARG A 140 15.18 8.30 28.20
CA ARG A 140 16.64 8.07 28.14
C ARG A 140 17.13 8.05 26.69
N LEU A 141 18.37 8.44 26.48
CA LEU A 141 19.08 8.19 25.23
C LEU A 141 19.33 6.69 25.04
N ILE A 142 19.41 6.22 23.81
CA ILE A 142 19.72 4.80 23.53
C ILE A 142 20.97 4.34 24.26
N LYS A 143 22.05 5.12 24.20
CA LYS A 143 23.32 4.81 24.86
C LYS A 143 23.15 4.54 26.38
N ASN A 144 22.16 5.19 27.01
CA ASN A 144 21.93 5.10 28.46
C ASN A 144 20.79 4.13 28.81
N SER A 145 20.16 3.50 27.80
CA SER A 145 19.02 2.59 28.01
C SER A 145 19.43 1.12 28.04
N GLY A 146 20.66 0.80 27.61
CA GLY A 146 21.12 -0.58 27.42
C GLY A 146 20.38 -1.33 26.29
N MET A 147 19.68 -0.59 25.43
CA MET A 147 18.92 -1.15 24.31
C MET A 147 19.66 -0.94 22.99
N THR A 148 19.51 -1.89 22.08
CA THR A 148 20.06 -1.83 20.73
C THR A 148 18.92 -1.71 19.70
N LEU A 149 19.21 -1.12 18.55
CA LEU A 149 18.28 -1.04 17.42
C LEU A 149 18.60 -2.13 16.41
N ASN A 150 17.57 -2.75 15.87
CA ASN A 150 17.70 -3.65 14.72
C ASN A 150 18.14 -2.88 13.46
N GLN A 151 17.59 -1.68 13.28
CA GLN A 151 17.95 -0.78 12.20
C GLN A 151 17.88 0.67 12.67
N TRP A 152 18.87 1.48 12.27
CA TRP A 152 18.83 2.93 12.50
C TRP A 152 17.76 3.58 11.61
N PRO A 153 17.04 4.59 12.13
CA PRO A 153 16.06 5.28 11.33
C PRO A 153 16.70 6.04 10.16
N PHE A 154 15.99 6.07 9.06
CA PHE A 154 16.40 6.76 7.83
C PHE A 154 15.16 7.29 7.12
N GLN A 155 15.35 8.26 6.22
CA GLN A 155 14.28 8.73 5.35
C GLN A 155 14.11 7.76 4.19
N PRO A 156 12.98 7.02 4.10
CA PRO A 156 12.76 6.08 3.02
C PRO A 156 12.40 6.81 1.72
N THR A 157 12.66 6.18 0.60
CA THR A 157 12.07 6.56 -0.68
C THR A 157 10.65 5.99 -0.82
N THR A 158 9.87 6.50 -1.76
CA THR A 158 8.56 5.90 -2.08
C THR A 158 8.71 4.46 -2.54
N GLU A 159 9.79 4.13 -3.24
CA GLU A 159 10.09 2.77 -3.70
C GLU A 159 10.38 1.82 -2.53
N ASP A 160 11.14 2.25 -1.52
CA ASP A 160 11.38 1.46 -0.30
C ASP A 160 10.07 1.12 0.40
N LEU A 161 9.16 2.10 0.54
CA LEU A 161 7.86 1.88 1.13
C LEU A 161 7.00 0.94 0.29
N HIS A 162 7.00 1.05 -1.04
CA HIS A 162 6.30 0.13 -1.93
C HIS A 162 6.82 -1.30 -1.78
N LYS A 163 8.14 -1.49 -1.77
CA LYS A 163 8.77 -2.80 -1.58
C LYS A 163 8.39 -3.43 -0.24
N ASN A 164 8.44 -2.67 0.84
CA ASN A 164 8.02 -3.16 2.14
C ASN A 164 6.52 -3.48 2.17
N GLY A 165 5.71 -2.62 1.55
CA GLY A 165 4.27 -2.74 1.53
C GLY A 165 3.74 -3.99 0.83
N LYS A 166 4.44 -4.52 -0.16
CA LYS A 166 4.09 -5.80 -0.81
C LYS A 166 3.96 -6.96 0.19
N ASN A 167 4.68 -6.91 1.30
CA ASN A 167 4.62 -7.93 2.35
C ASN A 167 3.45 -7.73 3.33
N PHE A 168 2.71 -6.62 3.24
CA PHE A 168 1.61 -6.26 4.13
C PHE A 168 0.38 -5.85 3.31
N PRO A 169 -0.26 -6.80 2.59
CA PRO A 169 -1.44 -6.50 1.80
C PRO A 169 -2.57 -5.97 2.70
N PRO A 170 -3.42 -5.06 2.20
CA PRO A 170 -4.61 -4.63 2.93
C PRO A 170 -5.51 -5.83 3.26
N ASN A 171 -6.21 -5.76 4.39
CA ASN A 171 -7.11 -6.84 4.84
C ASN A 171 -8.29 -7.09 3.88
N PHE A 172 -8.59 -6.13 3.01
CA PHE A 172 -9.64 -6.25 2.01
C PHE A 172 -9.11 -5.80 0.64
N LEU A 173 -9.13 -6.72 -0.32
CA LEU A 173 -8.84 -6.47 -1.72
C LEU A 173 -10.03 -6.99 -2.55
N HIS A 174 -10.62 -6.11 -3.35
CA HIS A 174 -11.63 -6.55 -4.30
C HIS A 174 -10.98 -7.31 -5.46
N LYS A 175 -11.66 -8.36 -5.97
CA LYS A 175 -11.13 -9.21 -7.04
C LYS A 175 -10.67 -8.41 -8.27
N SER A 176 -11.41 -7.39 -8.68
CA SER A 176 -11.08 -6.55 -9.83
C SER A 176 -9.83 -5.68 -9.66
N TRP A 177 -9.27 -5.59 -8.44
CA TRP A 177 -8.04 -4.81 -8.17
C TRP A 177 -6.77 -5.64 -8.28
N MET A 178 -6.91 -6.97 -8.22
CA MET A 178 -5.76 -7.89 -8.14
C MET A 178 -4.81 -7.73 -9.31
N ASP A 179 -5.32 -7.58 -10.53
CA ASP A 179 -4.54 -7.44 -11.75
C ASP A 179 -3.66 -6.18 -11.76
N TYR A 180 -4.04 -5.15 -11.00
CA TYR A 180 -3.31 -3.87 -10.92
C TYR A 180 -2.35 -3.80 -9.75
N LEU A 181 -2.54 -4.64 -8.71
CA LEU A 181 -1.73 -4.61 -7.49
C LEU A 181 -0.52 -5.54 -7.56
N TYR A 182 -0.59 -6.60 -8.37
CA TYR A 182 0.44 -7.64 -8.49
C TYR A 182 1.11 -7.67 -9.86
N TRP A 183 1.02 -6.59 -10.61
CA TRP A 183 1.59 -6.48 -11.96
C TRP A 183 3.04 -6.99 -12.08
N ASP A 184 3.90 -6.73 -11.09
CA ASP A 184 5.29 -7.19 -11.13
C ASP A 184 5.45 -8.71 -10.86
N CYS A 185 4.42 -9.39 -10.35
CA CYS A 185 4.47 -10.82 -10.06
C CYS A 185 4.10 -11.68 -11.28
N LEU A 186 3.27 -11.16 -12.19
CA LEU A 186 2.80 -11.92 -13.36
C LEU A 186 3.83 -11.99 -14.50
N LEU A 187 4.78 -11.05 -14.55
CA LEU A 187 5.85 -11.07 -15.56
C LEU A 187 6.88 -12.19 -15.36
N TYR A 188 6.96 -12.77 -14.15
CA TYR A 188 7.91 -13.86 -13.84
C TYR A 188 7.33 -15.27 -13.98
N THR A 189 6.02 -15.43 -14.19
CA THR A 189 5.38 -16.75 -14.22
C THR A 189 4.91 -17.21 -15.60
N SER A 190 4.99 -16.37 -16.62
CA SER A 190 4.73 -16.78 -18.02
C SER A 190 6.05 -17.01 -18.74
N PRO A 191 6.40 -18.28 -19.07
CA PRO A 191 7.52 -18.51 -19.97
C PRO A 191 7.22 -17.84 -21.31
N SER A 192 8.15 -17.00 -21.78
CA SER A 192 8.04 -16.30 -23.06
C SER A 192 7.71 -17.31 -24.17
N PRO A 193 6.83 -16.97 -25.11
CA PRO A 193 6.58 -17.82 -26.29
C PRO A 193 7.86 -18.19 -27.05
N ARG A 194 8.94 -17.43 -26.90
CA ARG A 194 10.26 -17.69 -27.50
C ARG A 194 11.04 -18.83 -26.83
N ASP A 195 10.72 -19.18 -25.58
CA ASP A 195 11.42 -20.25 -24.85
C ASP A 195 10.90 -21.64 -25.23
N ARG A 196 9.74 -21.74 -25.88
CA ARG A 196 9.18 -23.01 -26.40
C ARG A 196 9.84 -23.53 -27.67
N THR A 197 10.66 -22.75 -28.36
CA THR A 197 11.24 -23.11 -29.65
C THR A 197 12.67 -23.64 -29.58
N ARG A 198 13.30 -23.66 -28.38
CA ARG A 198 14.69 -24.15 -28.22
C ARG A 198 14.88 -25.59 -27.81
N SER A 199 13.84 -26.37 -27.64
CA SER A 199 13.95 -27.79 -27.24
C SER A 199 13.57 -28.78 -28.35
N ARG A 200 14.05 -28.57 -29.56
CA ARG A 200 14.07 -29.62 -30.61
C ARG A 200 15.31 -29.46 -31.49
N MET A 201 16.45 -29.95 -31.00
CA MET A 201 17.47 -30.46 -31.91
C MET A 201 17.36 -31.97 -31.90
N PRO A 202 17.14 -32.63 -33.04
CA PRO A 202 17.26 -34.08 -33.13
C PRO A 202 18.74 -34.43 -33.05
N SER A 203 19.09 -35.37 -32.16
CA SER A 203 20.34 -36.09 -32.20
C SER A 203 20.34 -36.94 -33.47
N SER A 204 21.16 -36.62 -34.43
CA SER A 204 21.50 -37.47 -35.55
C SER A 204 22.79 -38.22 -35.25
N ALA A 205 22.68 -39.53 -35.25
CA ALA A 205 23.58 -40.63 -35.61
C ALA A 205 25.09 -40.36 -35.58
#